data_9530a6db4de7d246199eecafb59eaa9a
#
_entry.id   9530a6db4de7d246199eecafb59eaa9a
#
_cell.length_a   1.000
_cell.length_b   1.000
_cell.length_c   1.000
_cell.angle_alpha   90.00
_cell.angle_beta   90.00
_cell.angle_gamma   90.00
#
_symmetry.space_group_name_H-M   'P 1'
#
loop_
_entity.id
_entity.type
_entity.pdbx_description
1 polymer ?
#
loop_
_entity_poly.entity_id
_entity_poly.type
_entity_poly.pdbx_seq_one_letter_code
_entity_poly.pdbx_strand_id
1 'polypeptide(L)'
;MDKYIKYDAQPGVVLYIENKGNNRECCYDLDIKDDVTELYLMVFDFCLDDNKKQFKNVSKIVILDTCGDLCLPNQMFPNVKEVISCNNHYAVKQNKLLLNNFSRSLINVFGWNTSEAIDMRGIEEIEDGAFWGCQSRVLENCDTDYIKCKEHAFDGSYFSEQPFNNGVKMAGCIVIALDKTADNVVIPEETRCMAHGLDFSQIKKMTLKTSTFCCDYDGNLPETLIIDGCNDIDSGEIKDITGCGVKHIEVVNNKNFVTLDDIVYNKTKTTVVACLAEKTGMVELPEGVTKIERE
;
A
#
# COMPACT_ATOMS: atom_id res chain seq x y z
N MET A 1 29.34 14.24 17.34
CA MET A 1 29.05 14.33 15.89
C MET A 1 28.72 15.76 15.54
N ASP A 2 29.54 16.40 14.72
CA ASP A 2 29.30 17.79 14.35
C ASP A 2 28.29 17.83 13.21
N LYS A 3 27.01 17.94 13.55
CA LYS A 3 25.95 18.25 12.57
C LYS A 3 26.12 19.71 12.17
N TYR A 4 26.60 19.97 10.98
CA TYR A 4 26.70 21.34 10.48
C TYR A 4 25.38 21.78 9.88
N ILE A 5 24.70 22.65 10.60
CA ILE A 5 23.59 23.42 10.08
C ILE A 5 24.15 24.77 9.63
N LYS A 6 24.14 25.03 8.33
CA LYS A 6 24.54 26.33 7.78
C LYS A 6 23.28 27.16 7.49
N TYR A 7 23.20 28.32 8.05
CA TYR A 7 22.17 29.31 7.71
C TYR A 7 22.71 30.28 6.67
N ASP A 8 21.91 30.64 5.67
CA ASP A 8 22.27 31.74 4.76
C ASP A 8 22.18 33.07 5.49
N ALA A 9 22.93 34.06 5.01
CA ALA A 9 22.95 35.42 5.53
C ALA A 9 21.65 36.20 5.26
N GLN A 10 20.76 35.71 4.38
CA GLN A 10 19.49 36.33 4.08
C GLN A 10 18.41 35.89 5.07
N PRO A 11 17.64 36.83 5.66
CA PRO A 11 16.54 36.48 6.54
C PRO A 11 15.48 35.61 5.83
N GLY A 12 15.13 34.47 6.44
CA GLY A 12 14.09 33.58 5.93
C GLY A 12 14.54 32.52 4.92
N VAL A 13 15.83 32.42 4.61
CA VAL A 13 16.35 31.54 3.57
C VAL A 13 17.39 30.56 4.10
N VAL A 14 17.24 29.31 3.71
CA VAL A 14 18.23 28.25 3.51
C VAL A 14 18.88 27.69 4.76
N LEU A 15 18.46 26.53 5.08
CA LEU A 15 19.22 25.65 5.92
C LEU A 15 19.97 24.60 5.10
N TYR A 16 21.26 24.61 5.25
CA TYR A 16 22.17 23.66 4.69
C TYR A 16 22.55 22.64 5.74
N ILE A 17 22.18 21.38 5.55
CA ILE A 17 22.60 20.30 6.46
C ILE A 17 23.71 19.55 5.76
N GLU A 18 24.91 19.67 6.32
CA GLU A 18 26.08 18.94 5.86
C GLU A 18 26.49 17.94 6.94
N ASN A 19 26.58 16.68 6.59
CA ASN A 19 27.14 15.67 7.48
C ASN A 19 28.63 15.52 7.17
N LYS A 20 29.50 15.91 8.13
CA LYS A 20 30.95 15.72 7.99
C LYS A 20 31.34 14.41 8.67
N GLY A 21 31.46 13.35 7.90
CA GLY A 21 32.04 12.09 8.37
C GLY A 21 31.70 10.91 7.47
N ASN A 22 32.60 9.94 7.42
CA ASN A 22 32.44 8.69 6.66
C ASN A 22 31.46 7.69 7.32
N ASN A 23 30.74 8.10 8.35
CA ASN A 23 29.82 7.22 9.05
C ASN A 23 28.38 7.51 8.61
N ARG A 24 27.69 6.48 8.16
CA ARG A 24 26.24 6.44 7.90
C ARG A 24 25.48 6.59 9.23
N GLU A 25 25.40 7.79 9.76
CA GLU A 25 24.61 8.04 10.96
C GLU A 25 23.38 8.85 10.62
N CYS A 26 22.23 8.29 10.97
CA CYS A 26 20.94 8.93 10.87
C CYS A 26 20.90 10.25 11.63
N CYS A 27 20.27 11.27 11.06
CA CYS A 27 20.07 12.56 11.69
C CYS A 27 18.82 12.49 12.57
N TYR A 28 18.93 12.00 13.80
CA TYR A 28 17.79 11.81 14.71
C TYR A 28 17.22 13.12 15.30
N ASP A 29 18.03 14.18 15.38
CA ASP A 29 17.61 15.47 15.93
C ASP A 29 17.93 16.59 14.95
N LEU A 30 16.90 17.20 14.43
CA LEU A 30 16.99 18.39 13.61
C LEU A 30 16.56 19.61 14.43
N ASP A 31 17.50 20.48 14.80
CA ASP A 31 17.20 21.76 15.47
C ASP A 31 17.30 22.89 14.47
N ILE A 32 16.20 23.13 13.75
CA ILE A 32 16.07 24.20 12.77
C ILE A 32 15.40 25.39 13.44
N LYS A 33 15.90 26.60 13.13
CA LYS A 33 15.26 27.84 13.58
C LYS A 33 13.86 28.00 12.99
N ASP A 34 12.97 28.60 13.75
CA ASP A 34 11.57 28.75 13.36
C ASP A 34 11.35 29.68 12.15
N ASP A 35 12.33 30.52 11.79
CA ASP A 35 12.26 31.42 10.64
C ASP A 35 12.69 30.76 9.30
N VAL A 36 13.12 29.49 9.32
CA VAL A 36 13.53 28.79 8.10
C VAL A 36 12.31 28.41 7.25
N THR A 37 12.33 28.86 6.00
CA THR A 37 11.28 28.60 5.00
C THR A 37 11.71 27.63 3.90
N GLU A 38 13.00 27.52 3.64
CA GLU A 38 13.57 26.62 2.64
C GLU A 38 14.64 25.72 3.26
N LEU A 39 14.59 24.43 2.92
CA LEU A 39 15.48 23.40 3.42
C LEU A 39 16.24 22.75 2.26
N TYR A 40 17.58 22.79 2.32
CA TYR A 40 18.45 22.16 1.32
C TYR A 40 19.17 20.98 1.95
N LEU A 41 18.96 19.79 1.41
CA LEU A 41 19.49 18.55 1.94
C LEU A 41 20.76 18.14 1.17
N MET A 42 21.88 18.12 1.89
CA MET A 42 23.21 17.68 1.39
C MET A 42 23.77 16.50 2.19
N VAL A 43 22.92 15.68 2.73
CA VAL A 43 23.31 14.59 3.63
C VAL A 43 23.35 13.27 2.91
N PHE A 44 24.33 12.44 3.27
CA PHE A 44 24.45 11.11 2.68
C PHE A 44 23.28 10.22 3.09
N ASP A 45 22.92 10.19 4.37
CA ASP A 45 21.74 9.50 4.88
C ASP A 45 20.98 10.46 5.79
N PHE A 46 19.74 10.77 5.47
CA PHE A 46 18.89 11.63 6.26
C PHE A 46 17.66 10.84 6.72
N CYS A 47 17.72 10.35 7.94
CA CYS A 47 16.60 9.72 8.60
C CYS A 47 16.24 10.55 9.83
N LEU A 48 15.01 11.04 9.84
CA LEU A 48 14.42 11.67 11.02
C LEU A 48 13.56 10.62 11.69
N ASP A 49 13.95 10.23 12.89
CA ASP A 49 13.13 9.39 13.73
C ASP A 49 11.90 10.15 14.20
N ASP A 50 10.88 9.44 14.66
CA ASP A 50 9.54 9.89 15.03
C ASP A 50 9.54 11.09 16.01
N ASN A 51 10.07 12.22 15.54
CA ASN A 51 10.21 13.42 16.31
C ASN A 51 8.92 14.24 16.18
N LYS A 52 8.24 14.45 17.29
CA LYS A 52 6.98 15.24 17.39
C LYS A 52 7.15 16.73 17.02
N LYS A 53 8.37 17.17 16.68
CA LYS A 53 8.67 18.54 16.29
C LYS A 53 8.19 18.81 14.87
N GLN A 54 7.42 19.86 14.68
CA GLN A 54 6.95 20.31 13.38
C GLN A 54 7.65 21.60 12.95
N PHE A 55 8.19 21.60 11.74
CA PHE A 55 8.79 22.76 11.09
C PHE A 55 7.75 23.43 10.17
N LYS A 56 6.81 24.14 10.79
CA LYS A 56 5.61 24.70 10.12
C LYS A 56 5.93 25.80 9.10
N ASN A 57 7.10 26.45 9.21
CA ASN A 57 7.49 27.51 8.30
C ASN A 57 8.25 27.01 7.06
N VAL A 58 8.72 25.76 7.07
CA VAL A 58 9.34 25.15 5.89
C VAL A 58 8.28 24.93 4.82
N SER A 59 8.43 25.64 3.71
CA SER A 59 7.52 25.59 2.56
C SER A 59 8.17 24.95 1.32
N LYS A 60 9.51 24.82 1.33
CA LYS A 60 10.29 24.27 0.22
C LYS A 60 11.40 23.35 0.73
N ILE A 61 11.56 22.21 0.06
CA ILE A 61 12.66 21.25 0.28
C ILE A 61 13.41 21.04 -1.03
N VAL A 62 14.74 21.16 -1.00
CA VAL A 62 15.62 20.90 -2.13
C VAL A 62 16.57 19.75 -1.78
N ILE A 63 16.49 18.66 -2.54
CA ILE A 63 17.34 17.49 -2.39
C ILE A 63 18.52 17.64 -3.36
N LEU A 64 19.72 17.79 -2.82
CA LEU A 64 20.93 18.00 -3.61
C LEU A 64 21.51 16.66 -4.10
N ASP A 65 22.41 16.73 -5.06
CA ASP A 65 23.03 15.59 -5.75
C ASP A 65 23.80 14.63 -4.82
N THR A 66 24.30 15.13 -3.71
CA THR A 66 25.04 14.38 -2.70
C THR A 66 24.16 13.64 -1.70
N CYS A 67 22.83 13.81 -1.76
CA CYS A 67 21.92 13.16 -0.84
C CYS A 67 21.79 11.65 -1.16
N GLY A 68 22.02 10.80 -0.16
CA GLY A 68 21.81 9.36 -0.22
C GLY A 68 20.40 8.97 0.23
N ASP A 69 20.29 8.08 1.22
CA ASP A 69 18.97 7.62 1.68
C ASP A 69 18.21 8.70 2.45
N LEU A 70 16.95 8.88 2.09
CA LEU A 70 16.05 9.86 2.70
C LEU A 70 14.88 9.18 3.41
N CYS A 71 14.75 9.49 4.70
CA CYS A 71 13.54 9.23 5.46
C CYS A 71 13.07 10.57 6.07
N LEU A 72 12.04 11.15 5.50
CA LEU A 72 11.48 12.45 5.89
C LEU A 72 10.04 12.27 6.32
N PRO A 73 9.73 12.18 7.63
CA PRO A 73 8.35 12.07 8.07
C PRO A 73 7.52 13.30 7.66
N ASN A 74 6.44 13.07 6.95
CA ASN A 74 5.53 14.13 6.47
C ASN A 74 5.06 15.06 7.57
N GLN A 75 4.75 14.50 8.72
CA GLN A 75 4.25 15.25 9.87
C GLN A 75 5.23 16.32 10.36
N MET A 76 6.51 16.19 10.07
CA MET A 76 7.50 17.20 10.45
C MET A 76 7.45 18.44 9.56
N PHE A 77 6.92 18.31 8.33
CA PHE A 77 6.90 19.37 7.32
C PHE A 77 5.49 19.59 6.76
N PRO A 78 4.51 19.96 7.59
CA PRO A 78 3.09 19.95 7.21
C PRO A 78 2.72 21.00 6.15
N ASN A 79 3.57 22.02 5.94
CA ASN A 79 3.28 23.13 5.05
C ASN A 79 4.18 23.21 3.81
N VAL A 80 4.88 22.12 3.49
CA VAL A 80 5.70 22.06 2.26
C VAL A 80 4.81 22.18 1.03
N LYS A 81 5.13 23.12 0.16
CA LYS A 81 4.42 23.39 -1.10
C LYS A 81 5.21 22.97 -2.32
N GLU A 82 6.51 22.88 -2.17
CA GLU A 82 7.43 22.57 -3.27
C GLU A 82 8.57 21.67 -2.78
N VAL A 83 8.80 20.59 -3.53
CA VAL A 83 9.99 19.75 -3.39
C VAL A 83 10.72 19.76 -4.72
N ILE A 84 12.03 19.96 -4.71
CA ILE A 84 12.90 19.91 -5.88
C ILE A 84 13.96 18.84 -5.65
N SER A 85 14.20 17.98 -6.63
CA SER A 85 15.33 17.05 -6.62
C SER A 85 16.35 17.45 -7.67
N CYS A 86 17.58 17.66 -7.21
CA CYS A 86 18.78 17.74 -8.07
C CYS A 86 19.52 16.40 -8.11
N ASN A 87 18.97 15.37 -7.48
CA ASN A 87 19.58 14.06 -7.30
C ASN A 87 18.97 13.04 -8.29
N ASN A 88 19.80 12.21 -8.90
CA ASN A 88 19.33 11.20 -9.85
C ASN A 88 18.60 10.01 -9.21
N HIS A 89 18.76 9.80 -7.90
CA HIS A 89 18.07 8.73 -7.16
C HIS A 89 16.61 9.10 -6.86
N TYR A 90 16.28 10.40 -6.85
CA TYR A 90 14.96 10.87 -6.45
C TYR A 90 14.29 11.66 -7.57
N ALA A 91 13.06 11.31 -7.86
CA ALA A 91 12.17 12.06 -8.72
C ALA A 91 11.10 12.78 -7.89
N VAL A 92 10.61 13.90 -8.40
CA VAL A 92 9.51 14.64 -7.79
C VAL A 92 8.38 14.75 -8.80
N LYS A 93 7.17 14.36 -8.37
CA LYS A 93 5.94 14.57 -9.14
C LYS A 93 5.02 15.54 -8.41
N GLN A 94 4.19 16.25 -9.16
CA GLN A 94 3.22 17.20 -8.63
C GLN A 94 3.84 18.17 -7.58
N ASN A 95 5.14 18.48 -7.70
CA ASN A 95 5.95 19.32 -6.81
C ASN A 95 6.08 18.83 -5.35
N LYS A 96 5.40 17.76 -4.96
CA LYS A 96 5.33 17.31 -3.56
C LYS A 96 5.41 15.80 -3.36
N LEU A 97 5.31 15.00 -4.41
CA LEU A 97 5.51 13.56 -4.33
C LEU A 97 6.98 13.23 -4.52
N LEU A 98 7.60 12.68 -3.49
CA LEU A 98 8.97 12.19 -3.56
C LEU A 98 8.99 10.71 -3.92
N LEU A 99 9.68 10.36 -4.99
CA LEU A 99 9.81 8.99 -5.47
C LEU A 99 11.28 8.57 -5.55
N ASN A 100 11.53 7.30 -5.30
CA ASN A 100 12.75 6.67 -5.77
C ASN A 100 12.68 6.51 -7.29
N ASN A 101 13.64 7.08 -8.01
CA ASN A 101 13.61 7.13 -9.47
C ASN A 101 13.87 5.78 -10.14
N PHE A 102 14.51 4.83 -9.45
CA PHE A 102 14.84 3.51 -10.00
C PHE A 102 13.71 2.49 -9.77
N SER A 103 13.20 2.43 -8.54
CA SER A 103 12.11 1.50 -8.18
C SER A 103 10.73 2.06 -8.44
N ARG A 104 10.61 3.35 -8.78
CA ARG A 104 9.34 4.08 -8.87
C ARG A 104 8.49 3.98 -7.61
N SER A 105 9.14 3.77 -6.46
CA SER A 105 8.45 3.75 -5.18
C SER A 105 8.16 5.15 -4.69
N LEU A 106 6.94 5.36 -4.22
CA LEU A 106 6.52 6.57 -3.53
C LEU A 106 7.05 6.55 -2.10
N ILE A 107 7.96 7.45 -1.78
CA ILE A 107 8.59 7.56 -0.47
C ILE A 107 7.79 8.48 0.45
N ASN A 108 7.25 9.58 -0.11
CA ASN A 108 6.65 10.62 0.72
C ASN A 108 5.68 11.52 -0.07
N VAL A 109 4.60 11.92 0.61
CA VAL A 109 3.57 12.83 0.10
C VAL A 109 3.57 14.08 0.99
N PHE A 110 4.28 15.14 0.57
CA PHE A 110 4.45 16.36 1.38
C PHE A 110 3.26 17.30 1.34
N GLY A 111 2.89 17.84 2.52
CA GLY A 111 1.99 18.98 2.67
C GLY A 111 0.68 18.89 1.87
N TRP A 112 0.14 17.70 1.71
CA TRP A 112 -1.07 17.48 0.93
C TRP A 112 -2.32 17.80 1.74
N ASN A 113 -3.19 18.62 1.20
CA ASN A 113 -4.45 19.00 1.83
C ASN A 113 -5.67 18.29 1.22
N THR A 114 -6.85 18.49 1.80
CA THR A 114 -8.08 17.78 1.41
C THR A 114 -8.59 18.09 0.01
N SER A 115 -8.17 19.20 -0.60
CA SER A 115 -8.64 19.64 -1.92
C SER A 115 -7.76 19.19 -3.08
N GLU A 116 -6.60 18.62 -2.78
CA GLU A 116 -5.63 18.19 -3.80
C GLU A 116 -5.74 16.69 -4.03
N ALA A 117 -5.96 16.28 -5.26
CA ALA A 117 -5.90 14.88 -5.67
C ALA A 117 -4.45 14.44 -5.89
N ILE A 118 -4.16 13.17 -5.60
CA ILE A 118 -2.85 12.57 -5.81
C ILE A 118 -2.91 11.66 -7.04
N ASP A 119 -2.15 12.02 -8.07
CA ASP A 119 -2.05 11.22 -9.29
C ASP A 119 -1.02 10.09 -9.11
N MET A 120 -1.51 8.86 -9.08
CA MET A 120 -0.73 7.65 -8.84
C MET A 120 -0.07 7.06 -10.10
N ARG A 121 -0.26 7.64 -11.29
CA ARG A 121 0.28 7.10 -12.53
C ARG A 121 1.79 6.86 -12.47
N GLY A 122 2.21 5.64 -12.82
CA GLY A 122 3.62 5.21 -12.86
C GLY A 122 4.29 5.16 -11.48
N ILE A 123 3.50 5.03 -10.41
CA ILE A 123 3.97 4.61 -9.10
C ILE A 123 3.79 3.09 -9.05
N GLU A 124 4.88 2.36 -8.81
CA GLU A 124 4.89 0.90 -8.78
C GLU A 124 4.90 0.34 -7.35
N GLU A 125 5.33 1.16 -6.38
CA GLU A 125 5.37 0.77 -4.98
C GLU A 125 5.07 1.96 -4.08
N ILE A 126 4.44 1.72 -2.91
CA ILE A 126 4.20 2.72 -1.87
C ILE A 126 4.94 2.26 -0.62
N GLU A 127 5.90 3.05 -0.17
CA GLU A 127 6.73 2.75 0.99
C GLU A 127 5.99 2.99 2.31
N ASP A 128 6.49 2.38 3.39
CA ASP A 128 5.96 2.61 4.73
C ASP A 128 5.98 4.09 5.11
N GLY A 129 4.87 4.56 5.67
CA GLY A 129 4.70 5.95 6.08
C GLY A 129 4.60 6.97 4.95
N ALA A 130 4.59 6.56 3.69
CA ALA A 130 4.56 7.50 2.54
C ALA A 130 3.40 8.49 2.62
N PHE A 131 2.26 8.07 3.13
CA PHE A 131 1.05 8.91 3.29
C PHE A 131 0.86 9.47 4.69
N TRP A 132 1.82 9.30 5.59
CA TRP A 132 1.65 9.76 6.97
C TRP A 132 1.37 11.27 7.04
N GLY A 133 0.26 11.63 7.70
CA GLY A 133 -0.19 13.01 7.80
C GLY A 133 -0.87 13.57 6.55
N CYS A 134 -0.97 12.79 5.47
CA CYS A 134 -1.64 13.21 4.25
C CYS A 134 -3.15 13.39 4.47
N GLN A 135 -3.68 14.56 4.10
CA GLN A 135 -5.08 14.91 4.25
C GLN A 135 -5.86 14.86 2.92
N SER A 136 -5.23 14.47 1.83
CA SER A 136 -5.94 14.24 0.57
C SER A 136 -7.01 13.16 0.74
N ARG A 137 -8.13 13.36 0.06
CA ARG A 137 -9.27 12.44 0.05
C ARG A 137 -9.37 11.64 -1.26
N VAL A 138 -8.53 11.95 -2.22
CA VAL A 138 -8.63 11.41 -3.58
C VAL A 138 -7.28 10.92 -4.07
N LEU A 139 -7.24 9.64 -4.44
CA LEU A 139 -6.19 9.07 -5.27
C LEU A 139 -6.74 8.89 -6.69
N GLU A 140 -6.08 9.50 -7.68
CA GLU A 140 -6.42 9.35 -9.09
C GLU A 140 -5.49 8.36 -9.77
N ASN A 141 -6.00 7.65 -10.79
CA ASN A 141 -5.22 6.74 -11.64
C ASN A 141 -4.49 5.63 -10.86
N CYS A 142 -5.03 5.18 -9.75
CA CYS A 142 -4.47 4.06 -8.99
C CYS A 142 -4.87 2.68 -9.56
N ASP A 143 -5.71 2.66 -10.60
CA ASP A 143 -6.24 1.47 -11.25
C ASP A 143 -5.51 1.11 -12.56
N THR A 144 -4.53 1.91 -12.98
CA THR A 144 -3.85 1.74 -14.27
C THR A 144 -2.76 0.69 -14.25
N ASP A 145 -2.09 0.51 -13.09
CA ASP A 145 -0.95 -0.37 -12.94
C ASP A 145 -1.06 -1.16 -11.62
N TYR A 146 -0.40 -2.32 -11.55
CA TYR A 146 -0.26 -3.04 -10.29
C TYR A 146 0.66 -2.26 -9.36
N ILE A 147 0.15 -1.87 -8.18
CA ILE A 147 0.88 -1.12 -7.17
C ILE A 147 1.18 -2.06 -5.99
N LYS A 148 2.44 -2.20 -5.61
CA LYS A 148 2.80 -2.81 -4.33
C LYS A 148 2.59 -1.80 -3.22
N CYS A 149 1.91 -2.18 -2.16
CA CYS A 149 1.63 -1.30 -1.03
C CYS A 149 2.21 -1.91 0.24
N LYS A 150 3.13 -1.22 0.90
CA LYS A 150 3.69 -1.65 2.18
C LYS A 150 2.63 -1.59 3.28
N GLU A 151 2.85 -2.34 4.36
CA GLU A 151 1.91 -2.49 5.48
C GLU A 151 1.50 -1.16 6.11
N HIS A 152 2.46 -0.28 6.39
CA HIS A 152 2.27 0.99 7.09
C HIS A 152 2.20 2.22 6.17
N ALA A 153 2.02 2.00 4.86
CA ALA A 153 2.05 3.07 3.86
C ALA A 153 1.06 4.22 4.12
N PHE A 154 -0.10 3.91 4.65
CA PHE A 154 -1.20 4.85 4.87
C PHE A 154 -1.42 5.24 6.33
N ASP A 155 -0.57 4.80 7.26
CA ASP A 155 -0.73 5.10 8.69
C ASP A 155 -0.80 6.61 8.94
N GLY A 156 -1.72 7.04 9.82
CA GLY A 156 -1.92 8.46 10.14
C GLY A 156 -2.39 9.34 8.98
N SER A 157 -2.84 8.75 7.87
CA SER A 157 -3.45 9.47 6.74
C SER A 157 -4.96 9.61 6.90
N TYR A 158 -5.57 10.51 6.13
CA TYR A 158 -7.03 10.59 6.03
C TYR A 158 -7.68 9.24 5.76
N PHE A 159 -7.09 8.42 4.87
CA PHE A 159 -7.64 7.12 4.48
C PHE A 159 -7.67 6.13 5.65
N SER A 160 -6.62 6.07 6.46
CA SER A 160 -6.55 5.17 7.62
C SER A 160 -7.49 5.58 8.76
N GLU A 161 -7.88 6.86 8.84
CA GLU A 161 -8.80 7.39 9.86
C GLU A 161 -10.28 7.18 9.51
N GLN A 162 -10.58 6.79 8.25
CA GLN A 162 -11.97 6.55 7.86
C GLN A 162 -12.57 5.34 8.57
N PRO A 163 -13.88 5.32 8.80
CA PRO A 163 -14.55 4.11 9.30
C PRO A 163 -14.45 2.98 8.30
N PHE A 164 -14.51 1.74 8.78
CA PHE A 164 -14.65 0.58 7.92
C PHE A 164 -15.97 0.64 7.13
N ASN A 165 -15.91 0.27 5.87
CA ASN A 165 -17.07 0.07 5.01
C ASN A 165 -17.09 -1.39 4.54
N ASN A 166 -18.13 -2.14 4.88
CA ASN A 166 -18.23 -3.58 4.61
C ASN A 166 -16.99 -4.38 5.08
N GLY A 167 -16.40 -3.95 6.19
CA GLY A 167 -15.24 -4.62 6.80
C GLY A 167 -13.89 -4.23 6.21
N VAL A 168 -13.80 -3.26 5.29
CA VAL A 168 -12.53 -2.78 4.72
C VAL A 168 -12.35 -1.27 4.87
N LYS A 169 -11.09 -0.82 4.88
CA LYS A 169 -10.72 0.56 4.59
C LYS A 169 -10.03 0.62 3.24
N MET A 170 -10.38 1.63 2.46
CA MET A 170 -9.85 1.83 1.12
C MET A 170 -9.11 3.15 0.99
N ALA A 171 -8.01 3.13 0.23
CA ALA A 171 -7.36 4.33 -0.30
C ALA A 171 -7.41 4.24 -1.83
N GLY A 172 -8.37 4.93 -2.46
CA GLY A 172 -8.66 4.72 -3.88
C GLY A 172 -9.06 3.27 -4.16
N CYS A 173 -8.29 2.58 -4.99
CA CYS A 173 -8.48 1.16 -5.31
C CYS A 173 -7.63 0.19 -4.46
N ILE A 174 -7.03 0.67 -3.37
CA ILE A 174 -6.14 -0.10 -2.49
C ILE A 174 -6.86 -0.43 -1.19
N VAL A 175 -6.97 -1.71 -0.83
CA VAL A 175 -7.40 -2.13 0.52
C VAL A 175 -6.25 -1.95 1.48
N ILE A 176 -6.43 -1.12 2.51
CA ILE A 176 -5.37 -0.76 3.47
C ILE A 176 -5.58 -1.33 4.86
N ALA A 177 -6.80 -1.76 5.21
CA ALA A 177 -7.08 -2.39 6.49
C ALA A 177 -8.34 -3.25 6.44
N LEU A 178 -8.41 -4.25 7.30
CA LEU A 178 -9.54 -5.16 7.49
C LEU A 178 -10.13 -5.02 8.90
N ASP A 179 -11.45 -5.05 9.00
CA ASP A 179 -12.14 -5.10 10.28
C ASP A 179 -12.21 -6.55 10.77
N LYS A 180 -11.35 -6.92 11.71
CA LYS A 180 -11.28 -8.24 12.31
C LYS A 180 -12.53 -8.59 13.15
N THR A 181 -13.42 -7.65 13.41
CA THR A 181 -14.66 -7.83 14.17
C THR A 181 -15.90 -7.98 13.30
N ALA A 182 -15.76 -7.77 11.99
CA ALA A 182 -16.85 -7.90 11.04
C ALA A 182 -17.24 -9.39 10.84
N ASP A 183 -18.53 -9.67 10.79
CA ASP A 183 -19.02 -11.02 10.48
C ASP A 183 -18.65 -11.47 9.07
N ASN A 184 -18.56 -10.52 8.15
CA ASN A 184 -18.15 -10.73 6.77
C ASN A 184 -17.37 -9.51 6.26
N VAL A 185 -16.18 -9.73 5.75
CA VAL A 185 -15.37 -8.70 5.07
C VAL A 185 -15.64 -8.79 3.57
N VAL A 186 -15.97 -7.69 2.93
CA VAL A 186 -16.23 -7.65 1.48
C VAL A 186 -15.13 -6.87 0.78
N ILE A 187 -14.34 -7.57 -0.04
CA ILE A 187 -13.35 -6.93 -0.91
C ILE A 187 -14.10 -6.44 -2.16
N PRO A 188 -14.15 -5.12 -2.40
CA PRO A 188 -15.00 -4.57 -3.46
C PRO A 188 -14.41 -4.77 -4.86
N GLU A 189 -15.25 -4.61 -5.87
CA GLU A 189 -14.92 -4.83 -7.29
C GLU A 189 -13.83 -3.88 -7.81
N GLU A 190 -13.79 -2.66 -7.29
CA GLU A 190 -12.80 -1.64 -7.65
C GLU A 190 -11.40 -1.91 -7.09
N THR A 191 -11.21 -2.92 -6.24
CA THR A 191 -9.90 -3.25 -5.68
C THR A 191 -8.91 -3.67 -6.76
N ARG A 192 -7.72 -3.08 -6.74
CA ARG A 192 -6.59 -3.42 -7.63
C ARG A 192 -5.34 -3.80 -6.87
N CYS A 193 -5.29 -3.49 -5.59
CA CYS A 193 -4.17 -3.80 -4.71
C CYS A 193 -4.66 -3.99 -3.28
N MET A 194 -3.94 -4.80 -2.53
CA MET A 194 -4.09 -4.97 -1.09
C MET A 194 -2.75 -4.68 -0.43
N ALA A 195 -2.76 -3.92 0.67
CA ALA A 195 -1.53 -3.63 1.41
C ALA A 195 -0.92 -4.92 1.97
N HIS A 196 0.41 -4.99 2.02
CA HIS A 196 1.10 -6.09 2.67
C HIS A 196 0.75 -6.14 4.16
N GLY A 197 0.91 -7.30 4.78
CA GLY A 197 0.68 -7.47 6.22
C GLY A 197 -0.79 -7.49 6.66
N LEU A 198 -1.75 -7.49 5.75
CA LEU A 198 -3.15 -7.65 6.11
C LEU A 198 -3.37 -9.03 6.73
N ASP A 199 -3.82 -9.04 7.97
CA ASP A 199 -4.04 -10.27 8.75
C ASP A 199 -5.48 -10.77 8.61
N PHE A 200 -5.64 -11.89 7.93
CA PHE A 200 -6.92 -12.57 7.71
C PHE A 200 -7.25 -13.62 8.78
N SER A 201 -6.34 -13.92 9.69
CA SER A 201 -6.45 -15.06 10.63
C SER A 201 -7.70 -15.00 11.54
N GLN A 202 -8.24 -13.82 11.77
CA GLN A 202 -9.43 -13.60 12.59
C GLN A 202 -10.69 -13.35 11.77
N ILE A 203 -10.58 -13.31 10.45
CA ILE A 203 -11.71 -13.12 9.55
C ILE A 203 -12.42 -14.47 9.38
N LYS A 204 -13.66 -14.58 9.84
CA LYS A 204 -14.45 -15.80 9.69
C LYS A 204 -14.95 -15.99 8.26
N LYS A 205 -15.38 -14.91 7.64
CA LYS A 205 -15.97 -14.93 6.31
C LYS A 205 -15.48 -13.74 5.49
N MET A 206 -15.11 -14.00 4.26
CA MET A 206 -14.73 -12.94 3.30
C MET A 206 -15.44 -13.17 1.96
N THR A 207 -15.90 -12.08 1.36
CA THR A 207 -16.49 -12.07 0.02
C THR A 207 -15.57 -11.30 -0.92
N LEU A 208 -15.10 -11.97 -1.97
CA LEU A 208 -14.32 -11.35 -3.04
C LEU A 208 -15.24 -10.97 -4.18
N LYS A 209 -15.24 -9.70 -4.57
CA LYS A 209 -15.89 -9.17 -5.77
C LYS A 209 -14.90 -8.80 -6.88
N THR A 210 -13.62 -9.11 -6.68
CA THR A 210 -12.52 -8.86 -7.59
C THR A 210 -11.69 -10.11 -7.77
N SER A 211 -11.06 -10.29 -8.93
CA SER A 211 -10.04 -11.32 -9.16
C SER A 211 -8.66 -10.92 -8.59
N THR A 212 -8.46 -9.65 -8.28
CA THR A 212 -7.22 -9.15 -7.69
C THR A 212 -7.10 -9.60 -6.23
N PHE A 213 -6.83 -10.86 -6.04
CA PHE A 213 -6.50 -11.44 -4.75
C PHE A 213 -5.12 -12.06 -4.85
N CYS A 214 -4.13 -11.36 -4.32
CA CYS A 214 -2.76 -11.84 -4.30
C CYS A 214 -2.55 -12.73 -3.08
N CYS A 215 -2.28 -14.01 -3.30
CA CYS A 215 -1.99 -14.98 -2.23
C CYS A 215 -0.52 -14.92 -1.74
N ASP A 216 0.12 -13.75 -1.77
CA ASP A 216 1.43 -13.55 -1.12
C ASP A 216 1.31 -13.55 0.42
N TYR A 217 0.23 -14.13 0.92
CA TYR A 217 -0.06 -14.17 2.35
C TYR A 217 0.40 -15.49 2.95
N ASP A 218 1.17 -15.42 4.01
CA ASP A 218 1.71 -16.53 4.80
C ASP A 218 0.62 -17.44 5.45
N GLY A 219 -0.31 -17.93 4.64
CA GLY A 219 -1.15 -19.08 4.99
C GLY A 219 -2.35 -18.83 5.92
N ASN A 220 -2.73 -17.59 6.21
CA ASN A 220 -3.84 -17.29 7.15
C ASN A 220 -5.07 -16.72 6.43
N LEU A 221 -5.66 -17.47 5.51
CA LEU A 221 -6.91 -17.07 4.87
C LEU A 221 -8.14 -17.23 5.78
N PRO A 222 -9.25 -16.54 5.48
CA PRO A 222 -10.50 -16.68 6.22
C PRO A 222 -11.02 -18.11 6.20
N GLU A 223 -11.75 -18.48 7.25
CA GLU A 223 -12.38 -19.80 7.34
C GLU A 223 -13.33 -20.06 6.16
N THR A 224 -14.11 -19.06 5.76
CA THR A 224 -15.05 -19.14 4.64
C THR A 224 -14.76 -18.06 3.61
N LEU A 225 -14.57 -18.47 2.37
CA LEU A 225 -14.37 -17.56 1.24
C LEU A 225 -15.51 -17.66 0.24
N ILE A 226 -16.11 -16.51 -0.12
CA ILE A 226 -17.11 -16.39 -1.17
C ILE A 226 -16.51 -15.61 -2.33
N ILE A 227 -16.54 -16.19 -3.51
CA ILE A 227 -16.19 -15.53 -4.78
C ILE A 227 -17.52 -15.10 -5.43
N ASP A 228 -17.82 -13.81 -5.36
CA ASP A 228 -19.11 -13.27 -5.84
C ASP A 228 -18.93 -12.41 -7.09
N GLY A 229 -19.40 -12.93 -8.20
CA GLY A 229 -19.33 -12.26 -9.50
C GLY A 229 -17.98 -12.51 -10.21
N CYS A 230 -16.87 -12.03 -9.76
CA CYS A 230 -15.48 -12.18 -10.26
C CYS A 230 -15.34 -12.97 -11.57
N ASN A 231 -15.92 -12.46 -12.66
CA ASN A 231 -16.03 -13.23 -13.91
C ASN A 231 -14.72 -13.32 -14.71
N ASP A 232 -13.73 -12.58 -14.31
CA ASP A 232 -12.35 -12.52 -14.80
C ASP A 232 -11.39 -13.44 -14.05
N ILE A 233 -11.81 -14.01 -12.90
CA ILE A 233 -11.01 -15.02 -12.19
C ILE A 233 -10.80 -16.26 -13.06
N ASP A 234 -9.58 -16.76 -13.10
CA ASP A 234 -9.25 -17.96 -13.84
C ASP A 234 -9.11 -19.21 -12.95
N SER A 235 -8.85 -20.39 -13.57
CA SER A 235 -8.72 -21.63 -12.84
C SER A 235 -7.44 -21.72 -12.01
N GLY A 236 -6.39 -21.02 -12.41
CA GLY A 236 -5.13 -20.93 -11.67
C GLY A 236 -5.32 -20.18 -10.36
N GLU A 237 -5.90 -19.00 -10.43
CA GLU A 237 -6.22 -18.17 -9.25
C GLU A 237 -7.13 -18.91 -8.26
N ILE A 238 -8.12 -19.66 -8.75
CA ILE A 238 -8.98 -20.49 -7.89
C ILE A 238 -8.17 -21.57 -7.17
N LYS A 239 -7.24 -22.23 -7.85
CA LYS A 239 -6.38 -23.27 -7.26
C LYS A 239 -5.47 -22.68 -6.20
N ASP A 240 -4.85 -21.51 -6.48
CA ASP A 240 -4.01 -20.81 -5.52
C ASP A 240 -4.79 -20.51 -4.25
N ILE A 241 -5.99 -19.94 -4.38
CA ILE A 241 -6.88 -19.64 -3.25
C ILE A 241 -7.24 -20.91 -2.48
N THR A 242 -7.62 -21.98 -3.15
CA THR A 242 -8.03 -23.24 -2.47
C THR A 242 -6.88 -23.97 -1.80
N GLY A 243 -5.64 -23.71 -2.23
CA GLY A 243 -4.41 -24.19 -1.61
C GLY A 243 -4.01 -23.47 -0.33
N CYS A 244 -4.56 -22.29 -0.06
CA CYS A 244 -4.16 -21.41 1.05
C CYS A 244 -4.91 -21.64 2.37
N GLY A 245 -5.42 -22.83 2.68
CA GLY A 245 -5.98 -23.18 3.99
C GLY A 245 -7.40 -22.71 4.26
N VAL A 246 -8.16 -22.32 3.24
CA VAL A 246 -9.60 -22.03 3.32
C VAL A 246 -10.36 -23.34 3.66
N LYS A 247 -11.31 -23.27 4.61
CA LYS A 247 -12.11 -24.45 4.99
C LYS A 247 -13.39 -24.58 4.20
N HIS A 248 -13.98 -23.47 3.77
CA HIS A 248 -15.20 -23.42 2.99
C HIS A 248 -15.06 -22.43 1.85
N ILE A 249 -15.41 -22.86 0.64
CA ILE A 249 -15.42 -22.00 -0.54
C ILE A 249 -16.78 -22.05 -1.23
N GLU A 250 -17.28 -20.87 -1.59
CA GLU A 250 -18.52 -20.70 -2.33
C GLU A 250 -18.28 -19.80 -3.55
N VAL A 251 -18.68 -20.25 -4.74
CA VAL A 251 -18.63 -19.44 -5.96
C VAL A 251 -20.05 -19.13 -6.39
N VAL A 252 -20.43 -17.85 -6.31
CA VAL A 252 -21.77 -17.36 -6.63
C VAL A 252 -21.72 -16.33 -7.75
N ASN A 253 -22.81 -16.18 -8.48
CA ASN A 253 -22.97 -15.20 -9.57
C ASN A 253 -21.83 -15.22 -10.62
N ASN A 254 -21.07 -16.29 -10.71
CA ASN A 254 -19.95 -16.42 -11.65
C ASN A 254 -20.40 -17.13 -12.93
N LYS A 255 -19.87 -16.70 -14.09
CA LYS A 255 -20.21 -17.23 -15.42
C LYS A 255 -19.48 -18.53 -15.73
N ASN A 256 -18.30 -18.72 -15.18
CA ASN A 256 -17.37 -19.79 -15.56
C ASN A 256 -17.36 -20.95 -14.56
N PHE A 257 -17.63 -20.66 -13.28
CA PHE A 257 -17.46 -21.60 -12.18
C PHE A 257 -18.70 -21.71 -11.31
N VAL A 258 -18.77 -22.80 -10.56
CA VAL A 258 -19.79 -23.09 -9.56
C VAL A 258 -19.19 -24.00 -8.49
N THR A 259 -19.64 -23.85 -7.25
CA THR A 259 -19.24 -24.71 -6.13
C THR A 259 -20.34 -25.71 -5.79
N LEU A 260 -19.95 -26.90 -5.43
CA LEU A 260 -20.80 -27.91 -4.79
C LEU A 260 -19.94 -28.64 -3.74
N ASP A 261 -20.37 -28.64 -2.50
CA ASP A 261 -19.68 -29.28 -1.36
C ASP A 261 -18.20 -28.88 -1.26
N ASP A 262 -17.91 -27.56 -1.32
CA ASP A 262 -16.56 -27.00 -1.27
C ASP A 262 -15.61 -27.48 -2.40
N ILE A 263 -16.17 -27.98 -3.48
CA ILE A 263 -15.43 -28.33 -4.69
C ILE A 263 -15.86 -27.37 -5.80
N VAL A 264 -14.87 -26.78 -6.46
CA VAL A 264 -15.11 -25.84 -7.57
C VAL A 264 -15.12 -26.60 -8.89
N TYR A 265 -16.17 -26.43 -9.64
CA TYR A 265 -16.38 -26.99 -10.97
C TYR A 265 -16.44 -25.88 -12.02
N ASN A 266 -16.19 -26.25 -13.28
CA ASN A 266 -16.62 -25.40 -14.38
C ASN A 266 -18.17 -25.28 -14.38
N LYS A 267 -18.71 -24.27 -15.05
CA LYS A 267 -20.16 -23.95 -15.01
C LYS A 267 -21.05 -25.14 -15.44
N THR A 268 -20.58 -25.99 -16.34
CA THR A 268 -21.31 -27.17 -16.83
C THR A 268 -21.15 -28.40 -15.94
N LYS A 269 -20.34 -28.31 -14.88
CA LYS A 269 -20.03 -29.41 -13.95
C LYS A 269 -19.40 -30.64 -14.62
N THR A 270 -18.73 -30.46 -15.73
CA THR A 270 -18.02 -31.55 -16.46
C THR A 270 -16.56 -31.65 -16.02
N THR A 271 -16.03 -30.63 -15.37
CA THR A 271 -14.63 -30.57 -14.93
C THR A 271 -14.57 -30.13 -13.48
N VAL A 272 -13.87 -30.88 -12.64
CA VAL A 272 -13.40 -30.42 -11.32
C VAL A 272 -12.21 -29.50 -11.54
N VAL A 273 -12.31 -28.27 -11.09
CA VAL A 273 -11.28 -27.23 -11.23
C VAL A 273 -10.34 -27.24 -10.03
N ALA A 274 -10.93 -27.21 -8.82
CA ALA A 274 -10.18 -27.22 -7.58
C ALA A 274 -10.97 -27.86 -6.45
N CYS A 275 -10.26 -28.36 -5.44
CA CYS A 275 -10.80 -28.87 -4.21
C CYS A 275 -9.97 -28.30 -3.06
N LEU A 276 -10.60 -27.99 -1.93
CA LEU A 276 -9.86 -27.53 -0.76
C LEU A 276 -8.83 -28.55 -0.30
N ALA A 277 -7.62 -28.07 0.01
CA ALA A 277 -6.48 -28.93 0.39
C ALA A 277 -6.76 -29.76 1.65
N GLU A 278 -7.56 -29.25 2.58
CA GLU A 278 -7.91 -29.92 3.85
C GLU A 278 -9.18 -30.80 3.75
N LYS A 279 -9.79 -30.94 2.57
CA LYS A 279 -11.00 -31.76 2.42
C LYS A 279 -10.68 -33.22 2.60
N THR A 280 -11.32 -33.86 3.57
CA THR A 280 -11.14 -35.29 3.89
C THR A 280 -12.42 -36.06 3.66
N GLY A 281 -12.30 -37.36 3.45
CA GLY A 281 -13.41 -38.28 3.31
C GLY A 281 -13.73 -38.67 1.87
N MET A 282 -14.84 -39.37 1.68
CA MET A 282 -15.32 -39.81 0.37
C MET A 282 -16.06 -38.65 -0.30
N VAL A 283 -15.72 -38.37 -1.53
CA VAL A 283 -16.35 -37.35 -2.36
C VAL A 283 -17.13 -38.05 -3.48
N GLU A 284 -18.42 -37.76 -3.54
CA GLU A 284 -19.24 -38.22 -4.69
C GLU A 284 -19.26 -37.06 -5.72
N LEU A 285 -18.71 -37.38 -6.91
CA LEU A 285 -18.72 -36.41 -8.01
C LEU A 285 -20.08 -36.41 -8.70
N PRO A 286 -20.57 -35.26 -9.17
CA PRO A 286 -21.79 -35.16 -9.97
C PRO A 286 -21.72 -36.05 -11.21
N GLU A 287 -22.88 -36.61 -11.59
CA GLU A 287 -23.00 -37.32 -12.87
C GLU A 287 -22.66 -36.34 -14.02
N GLY A 288 -21.74 -36.78 -14.92
CA GLY A 288 -21.28 -35.97 -16.03
C GLY A 288 -19.88 -35.36 -15.85
N VAL A 289 -19.24 -35.53 -14.70
CA VAL A 289 -17.82 -35.15 -14.54
C VAL A 289 -16.95 -36.10 -15.38
N THR A 290 -16.18 -35.53 -16.29
CA THR A 290 -15.29 -36.26 -17.21
C THR A 290 -13.82 -35.89 -17.05
N LYS A 291 -13.52 -34.81 -16.31
CA LYS A 291 -12.17 -34.31 -16.15
C LYS A 291 -11.93 -33.78 -14.72
N ILE A 292 -10.75 -34.03 -14.20
CA ILE A 292 -10.20 -33.35 -13.01
C ILE A 292 -8.95 -32.61 -13.50
N GLU A 293 -8.89 -31.31 -13.24
CA GLU A 293 -7.69 -30.52 -13.56
C GLU A 293 -6.54 -30.92 -12.62
N ARG A 294 -5.32 -30.84 -13.13
CA ARG A 294 -4.11 -31.07 -12.33
C ARG A 294 -3.79 -29.79 -11.56
N GLU A 295 -3.18 -29.98 -10.41
CA GLU A 295 -2.52 -28.90 -9.66
C GLU A 295 -1.38 -28.28 -10.47
#